data_1a5277bd2578fc904667157b3857a6be
#
_entry.id   1a5277bd2578fc904667157b3857a6be
#
_cell.length_a   1.000
_cell.length_b   1.000
_cell.length_c   1.000
_cell.angle_alpha   90.00
_cell.angle_beta   90.00
_cell.angle_gamma   90.00
#
_symmetry.space_group_name_H-M   'P 1'
#
loop_
_entity.id
_entity.type
_entity.pdbx_description
1 polymer ?
#
loop_
_entity_poly.entity_id
_entity_poly.type
_entity_poly.pdbx_seq_one_letter_code
_entity_poly.pdbx_strand_id
1 'polypeptide(L)'
;IKSTVPVGTAARVRAAVEERARFPVAVVSNPEFLKEGAAIADFTHPDRIVVGTTDPIARKVMETLYGGLVRTGRPILFMNNESAELTKYASNTLLATKISFMNELSRLCEAVGADVEAVRLGTGSDSRIGPKFLFAGAGFGGSCFPKDIRALHHMGVEAGIDLEIPKAVERINACQKRILGDKVIQRFGGDLRGRCIAVWGLTFKPRTDDV
;
A
#
# COMPACT_ATOMS: atom_id res chain seq x y z
N ILE A 1 -5.47 -11.28 -14.46
CA ILE A 1 -6.04 -10.92 -13.13
C ILE A 1 -5.50 -9.54 -12.79
N LYS A 2 -6.36 -8.51 -12.80
CA LYS A 2 -5.97 -7.11 -12.44
C LYS A 2 -6.16 -6.82 -10.95
N SER A 3 -7.08 -7.51 -10.31
CA SER A 3 -7.40 -7.31 -8.89
C SER A 3 -6.23 -7.71 -7.98
N THR A 4 -6.15 -7.08 -6.81
CA THR A 4 -5.29 -7.53 -5.72
C THR A 4 -5.87 -8.80 -5.14
N VAL A 5 -5.14 -9.89 -5.25
CA VAL A 5 -5.57 -11.25 -4.87
C VAL A 5 -4.47 -11.95 -4.07
N PRO A 6 -4.81 -12.89 -3.18
CA PRO A 6 -3.83 -13.69 -2.45
C PRO A 6 -2.88 -14.45 -3.39
N VAL A 7 -1.66 -14.68 -2.93
CA VAL A 7 -0.66 -15.47 -3.66
C VAL A 7 -1.21 -16.87 -3.93
N GLY A 8 -1.00 -17.37 -5.17
CA GLY A 8 -1.54 -18.64 -5.65
C GLY A 8 -2.92 -18.54 -6.31
N THR A 9 -3.53 -17.36 -6.36
CA THR A 9 -4.84 -17.18 -7.02
C THR A 9 -4.77 -17.47 -8.51
N ALA A 10 -3.69 -17.10 -9.20
CA ALA A 10 -3.53 -17.41 -10.62
C ALA A 10 -3.52 -18.92 -10.89
N ALA A 11 -2.89 -19.71 -10.03
CA ALA A 11 -2.88 -21.17 -10.15
C ALA A 11 -4.31 -21.75 -9.99
N ARG A 12 -5.06 -21.26 -9.01
CA ARG A 12 -6.46 -21.66 -8.79
C ARG A 12 -7.36 -21.29 -9.98
N VAL A 13 -7.20 -20.08 -10.51
CA VAL A 13 -7.95 -19.63 -11.70
C VAL A 13 -7.58 -20.48 -12.89
N ARG A 14 -6.29 -20.79 -13.09
CA ARG A 14 -5.84 -21.66 -14.17
C ARG A 14 -6.50 -23.04 -14.10
N ALA A 15 -6.46 -23.70 -12.96
CA ALA A 15 -7.09 -25.00 -12.78
C ALA A 15 -8.60 -24.97 -13.12
N ALA A 16 -9.33 -23.95 -12.60
CA ALA A 16 -10.76 -23.82 -12.87
C ALA A 16 -11.10 -23.53 -14.34
N VAL A 17 -10.21 -22.83 -15.06
CA VAL A 17 -10.39 -22.54 -16.49
C VAL A 17 -10.07 -23.78 -17.33
N GLU A 18 -8.97 -24.48 -17.03
CA GLU A 18 -8.53 -25.67 -17.76
C GLU A 18 -9.59 -26.82 -17.76
N GLU A 19 -10.38 -26.93 -16.68
CA GLU A 19 -11.50 -27.90 -16.62
C GLU A 19 -12.56 -27.67 -17.71
N ARG A 20 -12.71 -26.45 -18.22
CA ARG A 20 -13.80 -26.07 -19.14
C ARG A 20 -13.33 -25.49 -20.47
N ALA A 21 -12.07 -25.09 -20.54
CA ALA A 21 -11.53 -24.47 -21.74
C ALA A 21 -11.33 -25.49 -22.87
N ARG A 22 -11.75 -25.13 -24.06
CA ARG A 22 -11.53 -25.93 -25.27
C ARG A 22 -10.14 -25.73 -25.88
N PHE A 23 -9.42 -24.70 -25.43
CA PHE A 23 -8.11 -24.29 -25.91
C PHE A 23 -7.21 -23.94 -24.75
N PRO A 24 -5.88 -24.02 -24.90
CA PRO A 24 -4.94 -23.55 -23.88
C PRO A 24 -5.19 -22.08 -23.50
N VAL A 25 -5.25 -21.78 -22.22
CA VAL A 25 -5.45 -20.43 -21.69
C VAL A 25 -4.31 -20.07 -20.76
N ALA A 26 -3.61 -18.99 -21.06
CA ALA A 26 -2.60 -18.43 -20.17
C ALA A 26 -3.26 -17.49 -19.14
N VAL A 27 -3.02 -17.73 -17.86
CA VAL A 27 -3.48 -16.86 -16.77
C VAL A 27 -2.34 -15.93 -16.37
N VAL A 28 -2.59 -14.62 -16.45
CA VAL A 28 -1.61 -13.56 -16.17
C VAL A 28 -2.04 -12.80 -14.91
N SER A 29 -1.13 -12.65 -13.96
CA SER A 29 -1.28 -11.74 -12.82
C SER A 29 -0.73 -10.37 -13.19
N ASN A 30 -1.60 -9.35 -13.17
CA ASN A 30 -1.22 -7.99 -13.54
C ASN A 30 -1.77 -6.99 -12.52
N PRO A 31 -1.20 -6.95 -11.30
CA PRO A 31 -1.68 -6.07 -10.24
C PRO A 31 -1.60 -4.60 -10.64
N GLU A 32 -2.54 -3.80 -10.13
CA GLU A 32 -2.55 -2.36 -10.31
C GLU A 32 -1.84 -1.65 -9.14
N PHE A 33 -1.30 -0.45 -9.39
CA PHE A 33 -0.66 0.42 -8.40
C PHE A 33 -1.24 1.83 -8.46
N LEU A 34 -2.55 1.91 -8.65
CA LEU A 34 -3.28 3.15 -8.79
C LEU A 34 -3.53 3.80 -7.42
N LYS A 35 -3.53 5.13 -7.40
CA LYS A 35 -3.91 5.92 -6.23
C LYS A 35 -5.32 6.47 -6.45
N GLU A 36 -6.20 6.30 -5.48
CA GLU A 36 -7.49 7.00 -5.46
C GLU A 36 -7.28 8.50 -5.67
N GLY A 37 -8.16 9.12 -6.47
CA GLY A 37 -8.05 10.52 -6.86
C GLY A 37 -7.04 10.81 -7.97
N ALA A 38 -6.22 9.82 -8.40
CA ALA A 38 -5.24 9.97 -9.47
C ALA A 38 -5.17 8.75 -10.43
N ALA A 39 -6.16 7.85 -10.38
CA ALA A 39 -6.12 6.55 -11.05
C ALA A 39 -5.88 6.64 -12.57
N ILE A 40 -6.50 7.60 -13.26
CA ILE A 40 -6.32 7.79 -14.70
C ILE A 40 -4.87 8.18 -15.02
N ALA A 41 -4.31 9.14 -14.29
CA ALA A 41 -2.94 9.58 -14.47
C ALA A 41 -1.94 8.44 -14.17
N ASP A 42 -2.14 7.69 -13.08
CA ASP A 42 -1.30 6.55 -12.72
C ASP A 42 -1.39 5.41 -13.74
N PHE A 43 -2.57 5.19 -14.35
CA PHE A 43 -2.74 4.18 -15.39
C PHE A 43 -2.06 4.57 -16.71
N THR A 44 -2.21 5.83 -17.11
CA THR A 44 -1.66 6.34 -18.38
C THR A 44 -0.17 6.67 -18.30
N HIS A 45 0.33 6.96 -17.10
CA HIS A 45 1.74 7.28 -16.83
C HIS A 45 2.28 6.44 -15.64
N PRO A 46 2.26 5.10 -15.73
CA PRO A 46 2.66 4.24 -14.61
C PRO A 46 4.16 4.38 -14.32
N ASP A 47 4.57 4.32 -13.07
CA ASP A 47 6.01 4.21 -12.71
C ASP A 47 6.60 2.88 -13.18
N ARG A 48 5.82 1.82 -13.19
CA ARG A 48 6.12 0.48 -13.71
C ARG A 48 4.84 -0.28 -13.96
N ILE A 49 4.93 -1.30 -14.80
CA ILE A 49 3.88 -2.30 -14.98
C ILE A 49 4.44 -3.65 -14.53
N VAL A 50 3.74 -4.35 -13.65
CA VAL A 50 4.12 -5.69 -13.18
C VAL A 50 3.26 -6.72 -13.89
N VAL A 51 3.89 -7.73 -14.48
CA VAL A 51 3.24 -8.81 -15.22
C VAL A 51 3.77 -10.14 -14.74
N GLY A 52 2.89 -10.93 -14.12
CA GLY A 52 3.16 -12.29 -13.68
C GLY A 52 2.74 -13.30 -14.75
N THR A 53 3.69 -13.86 -15.46
CA THR A 53 3.50 -14.95 -16.39
C THR A 53 4.82 -15.61 -16.76
N THR A 54 4.79 -16.92 -16.95
CA THR A 54 5.91 -17.70 -17.53
C THR A 54 5.64 -18.10 -18.99
N ASP A 55 4.44 -17.80 -19.49
CA ASP A 55 4.06 -18.12 -20.88
C ASP A 55 4.63 -17.07 -21.84
N PRO A 56 5.42 -17.47 -22.85
CA PRO A 56 6.06 -16.53 -23.78
C PRO A 56 5.06 -15.83 -24.71
N ILE A 57 3.94 -16.48 -25.04
CA ILE A 57 2.90 -15.89 -25.89
C ILE A 57 2.16 -14.81 -25.08
N ALA A 58 1.74 -15.14 -23.86
CA ALA A 58 1.11 -14.18 -22.95
C ALA A 58 2.03 -12.98 -22.69
N ARG A 59 3.34 -13.21 -22.49
CA ARG A 59 4.33 -12.15 -22.37
C ARG A 59 4.30 -11.19 -23.55
N LYS A 60 4.33 -11.72 -24.78
CA LYS A 60 4.31 -10.93 -26.02
C LYS A 60 3.02 -10.11 -26.15
N VAL A 61 1.88 -10.71 -25.81
CA VAL A 61 0.58 -10.01 -25.78
C VAL A 61 0.62 -8.82 -24.79
N MET A 62 1.13 -9.05 -23.58
CA MET A 62 1.23 -8.00 -22.56
C MET A 62 2.22 -6.89 -22.94
N GLU A 63 3.34 -7.22 -23.58
CA GLU A 63 4.28 -6.24 -24.17
C GLU A 63 3.59 -5.36 -25.21
N THR A 64 2.80 -5.96 -26.09
CA THR A 64 2.04 -5.23 -27.11
C THR A 64 0.97 -4.34 -26.48
N LEU A 65 0.21 -4.89 -25.53
CA LEU A 65 -0.87 -4.18 -24.84
C LEU A 65 -0.37 -2.92 -24.13
N TYR A 66 0.74 -3.03 -23.40
CA TYR A 66 1.26 -1.95 -22.58
C TYR A 66 2.35 -1.10 -23.27
N GLY A 67 2.80 -1.50 -24.44
CA GLY A 67 3.88 -0.82 -25.17
C GLY A 67 3.64 0.67 -25.40
N GLY A 68 2.37 1.07 -25.59
CA GLY A 68 1.99 2.47 -25.73
C GLY A 68 2.15 3.31 -24.46
N LEU A 69 2.06 2.70 -23.28
CA LEU A 69 2.13 3.37 -21.99
C LEU A 69 3.55 3.49 -21.42
N VAL A 70 4.48 2.69 -21.94
CA VAL A 70 5.87 2.62 -21.43
C VAL A 70 6.91 3.30 -22.35
N ARG A 71 6.45 4.09 -23.32
CA ARG A 71 7.32 4.79 -24.30
C ARG A 71 8.36 5.73 -23.69
N THR A 72 8.21 6.11 -22.43
CA THR A 72 9.09 7.06 -21.72
C THR A 72 10.16 6.36 -20.87
N GLY A 73 10.53 5.12 -21.20
CA GLY A 73 11.59 4.38 -20.47
C GLY A 73 11.13 3.72 -19.16
N ARG A 74 9.83 3.69 -18.88
CA ARG A 74 9.28 3.02 -17.70
C ARG A 74 9.16 1.52 -17.98
N PRO A 75 9.61 0.63 -17.05
CA PRO A 75 9.72 -0.79 -17.36
C PRO A 75 8.39 -1.53 -17.25
N ILE A 76 8.23 -2.55 -18.11
CA ILE A 76 7.35 -3.69 -17.83
C ILE A 76 8.21 -4.75 -17.14
N LEU A 77 7.90 -5.08 -15.91
CA LEU A 77 8.61 -6.07 -15.10
C LEU A 77 7.90 -7.41 -15.21
N PHE A 78 8.54 -8.36 -15.85
CA PHE A 78 8.03 -9.72 -15.97
C PHE A 78 8.59 -10.62 -14.87
N MET A 79 7.71 -11.42 -14.28
CA MET A 79 8.02 -12.37 -13.21
C MET A 79 7.01 -13.53 -13.24
N ASN A 80 7.12 -14.53 -12.35
CA ASN A 80 6.07 -15.55 -12.21
C ASN A 80 4.81 -14.94 -11.54
N ASN A 81 3.71 -15.67 -11.58
CA ASN A 81 2.42 -15.19 -11.06
C ASN A 81 2.51 -14.87 -9.56
N GLU A 82 3.11 -15.75 -8.78
CA GLU A 82 3.23 -15.64 -7.34
C GLU A 82 4.01 -14.39 -6.92
N SER A 83 5.12 -14.11 -7.61
CA SER A 83 5.91 -12.90 -7.39
C SER A 83 5.14 -11.63 -7.73
N ALA A 84 4.35 -11.63 -8.82
CA ALA A 84 3.53 -10.48 -9.19
C ALA A 84 2.41 -10.22 -8.18
N GLU A 85 1.74 -11.27 -7.71
CA GLU A 85 0.71 -11.20 -6.67
C GLU A 85 1.31 -10.66 -5.36
N LEU A 86 2.46 -11.20 -4.92
CA LEU A 86 3.13 -10.77 -3.69
C LEU A 86 3.66 -9.33 -3.78
N THR A 87 4.13 -8.90 -4.96
CA THR A 87 4.69 -7.55 -5.16
C THR A 87 3.70 -6.44 -4.79
N LYS A 88 2.40 -6.64 -5.02
CA LYS A 88 1.38 -5.67 -4.64
C LYS A 88 1.31 -5.48 -3.13
N TYR A 89 1.24 -6.58 -2.37
CA TYR A 89 1.19 -6.54 -0.90
C TYR A 89 2.47 -5.99 -0.30
N ALA A 90 3.63 -6.43 -0.81
CA ALA A 90 4.93 -5.94 -0.35
C ALA A 90 5.07 -4.43 -0.56
N SER A 91 4.65 -3.92 -1.73
CA SER A 91 4.69 -2.48 -2.02
C SER A 91 3.81 -1.68 -1.06
N ASN A 92 2.56 -2.09 -0.87
CA ASN A 92 1.63 -1.37 0.00
C ASN A 92 2.05 -1.44 1.47
N THR A 93 2.54 -2.59 1.94
CA THR A 93 3.05 -2.75 3.31
C THR A 93 4.29 -1.89 3.53
N LEU A 94 5.22 -1.82 2.58
CA LEU A 94 6.40 -0.96 2.71
C LEU A 94 6.03 0.52 2.79
N LEU A 95 5.08 0.98 1.98
CA LEU A 95 4.58 2.37 2.06
C LEU A 95 3.95 2.66 3.42
N ALA A 96 3.12 1.75 3.93
CA ALA A 96 2.51 1.87 5.25
C ALA A 96 3.54 1.82 6.40
N THR A 97 4.61 1.03 6.23
CA THR A 97 5.74 0.98 7.17
C THR A 97 6.42 2.34 7.27
N LYS A 98 6.70 3.01 6.13
CA LYS A 98 7.29 4.35 6.12
C LYS A 98 6.43 5.36 6.88
N ILE A 99 5.10 5.34 6.67
CA ILE A 99 4.17 6.22 7.39
C ILE A 99 4.18 5.90 8.90
N SER A 100 4.07 4.63 9.27
CA SER A 100 4.04 4.21 10.67
C SER A 100 5.35 4.54 11.39
N PHE A 101 6.49 4.37 10.73
CA PHE A 101 7.79 4.75 11.27
C PHE A 101 7.86 6.25 11.56
N MET A 102 7.42 7.11 10.63
CA MET A 102 7.38 8.55 10.85
C MET A 102 6.39 8.95 11.94
N ASN A 103 5.28 8.23 12.08
CA ASN A 103 4.32 8.45 13.17
C ASN A 103 4.92 8.10 14.53
N GLU A 104 5.69 7.03 14.65
CA GLU A 104 6.43 6.74 15.90
C GLU A 104 7.47 7.81 16.18
N LEU A 105 8.26 8.21 15.17
CA LEU A 105 9.26 9.26 15.33
C LEU A 105 8.64 10.61 15.73
N SER A 106 7.45 10.95 15.23
CA SER A 106 6.78 12.20 15.60
C SER A 106 6.51 12.29 17.10
N ARG A 107 6.12 11.18 17.73
CA ARG A 107 5.92 11.12 19.19
C ARG A 107 7.25 11.23 19.95
N LEU A 108 8.29 10.60 19.45
CA LEU A 108 9.63 10.73 20.02
C LEU A 108 10.13 12.18 19.89
N CYS A 109 9.95 12.80 18.72
CA CYS A 109 10.31 14.20 18.50
C CYS A 109 9.62 15.14 19.53
N GLU A 110 8.32 14.95 19.75
CA GLU A 110 7.59 15.71 20.78
C GLU A 110 8.19 15.51 22.17
N ALA A 111 8.59 14.30 22.51
CA ALA A 111 9.15 14.01 23.85
C ALA A 111 10.56 14.57 24.06
N VAL A 112 11.38 14.65 23.00
CA VAL A 112 12.79 15.10 23.10
C VAL A 112 13.01 16.52 22.59
N GLY A 113 11.96 17.23 22.15
CA GLY A 113 12.04 18.59 21.63
C GLY A 113 12.63 18.69 20.22
N ALA A 114 12.56 17.63 19.43
CA ALA A 114 12.98 17.64 18.03
C ALA A 114 11.82 18.04 17.10
N ASP A 115 12.16 18.60 15.94
CA ASP A 115 11.19 18.90 14.87
C ASP A 115 11.08 17.71 13.90
N VAL A 116 9.91 17.08 13.87
CA VAL A 116 9.65 15.93 13.00
C VAL A 116 9.78 16.29 11.51
N GLU A 117 9.48 17.51 11.12
CA GLU A 117 9.62 17.96 9.73
C GLU A 117 11.11 18.08 9.33
N ALA A 118 11.95 18.61 10.21
CA ALA A 118 13.40 18.63 10.00
C ALA A 118 13.98 17.21 9.91
N VAL A 119 13.51 16.29 10.80
CA VAL A 119 13.90 14.88 10.75
C VAL A 119 13.46 14.24 9.43
N ARG A 120 12.23 14.50 8.97
CA ARG A 120 11.69 14.03 7.69
C ARG A 120 12.54 14.48 6.52
N LEU A 121 12.88 15.76 6.47
CA LEU A 121 13.71 16.34 5.42
C LEU A 121 15.12 15.75 5.41
N GLY A 122 15.75 15.66 6.56
CA GLY A 122 17.07 15.06 6.72
C GLY A 122 17.09 13.59 6.27
N THR A 123 16.13 12.80 6.73
CA THR A 123 16.01 11.37 6.38
C THR A 123 15.68 11.19 4.89
N GLY A 124 14.73 11.95 4.38
CA GLY A 124 14.24 11.83 3.01
C GLY A 124 15.21 12.36 1.94
N SER A 125 16.21 13.14 2.33
CA SER A 125 17.26 13.63 1.42
C SER A 125 18.24 12.54 1.00
N ASP A 126 18.35 11.44 1.74
CA ASP A 126 19.12 10.27 1.33
C ASP A 126 18.41 9.59 0.15
N SER A 127 19.11 9.49 -1.00
CA SER A 127 18.57 8.91 -2.23
C SER A 127 18.15 7.43 -2.09
N ARG A 128 18.72 6.72 -1.13
CA ARG A 128 18.37 5.32 -0.81
C ARG A 128 16.99 5.21 -0.14
N ILE A 129 16.53 6.28 0.53
CA ILE A 129 15.27 6.34 1.26
C ILE A 129 14.21 7.09 0.44
N GLY A 130 14.54 8.28 -0.03
CA GLY A 130 13.67 9.18 -0.78
C GLY A 130 12.57 9.82 0.07
N PRO A 131 12.02 10.98 -0.34
CA PRO A 131 11.12 11.80 0.49
C PRO A 131 9.67 11.30 0.55
N LYS A 132 9.29 10.36 -0.32
CA LYS A 132 7.89 9.92 -0.45
C LYS A 132 7.47 9.03 0.72
N PHE A 133 6.23 9.22 1.20
CA PHE A 133 5.61 8.45 2.30
C PHE A 133 6.29 8.63 3.67
N LEU A 134 7.06 9.68 3.86
CA LEU A 134 7.68 10.03 5.14
C LEU A 134 6.92 11.15 5.88
N PHE A 135 5.61 11.21 5.76
CA PHE A 135 4.80 12.25 6.42
C PHE A 135 4.13 11.67 7.66
N ALA A 136 4.41 12.29 8.82
CA ALA A 136 3.67 12.00 10.03
C ALA A 136 2.26 12.62 9.97
N GLY A 137 1.29 11.97 10.62
CA GLY A 137 -0.10 12.41 10.64
C GLY A 137 -0.95 11.61 11.62
N ALA A 138 -2.26 11.66 11.46
CA ALA A 138 -3.24 10.97 12.32
C ALA A 138 -3.32 9.44 12.13
N GLY A 139 -2.41 8.87 11.37
CA GLY A 139 -2.47 7.48 10.92
C GLY A 139 -3.02 7.35 9.51
N PHE A 140 -2.78 6.21 8.88
CA PHE A 140 -3.34 5.92 7.56
C PHE A 140 -4.69 5.22 7.67
N GLY A 141 -5.54 5.46 6.69
CA GLY A 141 -6.84 4.84 6.48
C GLY A 141 -6.99 4.33 5.05
N GLY A 142 -8.19 4.47 4.52
CA GLY A 142 -8.56 4.05 3.18
C GLY A 142 -8.75 2.55 3.03
N SER A 143 -9.23 2.15 1.86
CA SER A 143 -9.62 0.77 1.56
C SER A 143 -8.45 -0.19 1.31
N CYS A 144 -7.24 0.32 1.00
CA CYS A 144 -6.12 -0.51 0.51
C CYS A 144 -5.15 -0.94 1.62
N PHE A 145 -4.50 0.01 2.32
CA PHE A 145 -3.42 -0.33 3.25
C PHE A 145 -3.86 -1.28 4.38
N PRO A 146 -4.95 -1.02 5.12
CA PRO A 146 -5.34 -1.91 6.21
C PRO A 146 -5.63 -3.34 5.73
N LYS A 147 -6.31 -3.47 4.61
CA LYS A 147 -6.65 -4.75 4.01
C LYS A 147 -5.41 -5.52 3.56
N ASP A 148 -4.51 -4.85 2.84
CA ASP A 148 -3.34 -5.50 2.24
C ASP A 148 -2.30 -5.91 3.27
N ILE A 149 -2.13 -5.11 4.35
CA ILE A 149 -1.25 -5.46 5.47
C ILE A 149 -1.74 -6.71 6.19
N ARG A 150 -3.06 -6.79 6.48
CA ARG A 150 -3.65 -7.98 7.10
C ARG A 150 -3.55 -9.20 6.21
N ALA A 151 -3.79 -9.04 4.91
CA ALA A 151 -3.66 -10.12 3.95
C ALA A 151 -2.22 -10.64 3.86
N LEU A 152 -1.21 -9.76 3.87
CA LEU A 152 0.19 -10.17 3.89
C LEU A 152 0.54 -10.93 5.17
N HIS A 153 0.08 -10.44 6.33
CA HIS A 153 0.27 -11.14 7.60
C HIS A 153 -0.38 -12.54 7.56
N HIS A 154 -1.61 -12.63 7.08
CA HIS A 154 -2.32 -13.91 6.98
C HIS A 154 -1.61 -14.91 6.05
N MET A 155 -1.13 -14.46 4.89
CA MET A 155 -0.32 -15.30 4.00
C MET A 155 0.97 -15.79 4.68
N GLY A 156 1.60 -14.97 5.52
CA GLY A 156 2.73 -15.40 6.34
C GLY A 156 2.34 -16.55 7.28
N VAL A 157 1.24 -16.40 8.02
CA VAL A 157 0.74 -17.42 8.94
C VAL A 157 0.42 -18.73 8.21
N GLU A 158 -0.24 -18.67 7.05
CA GLU A 158 -0.53 -19.84 6.22
C GLU A 158 0.75 -20.54 5.72
N ALA A 159 1.80 -19.77 5.47
CA ALA A 159 3.12 -20.29 5.08
C ALA A 159 4.00 -20.73 6.28
N GLY A 160 3.50 -20.64 7.52
CA GLY A 160 4.28 -20.92 8.73
C GLY A 160 5.35 -19.89 9.05
N ILE A 161 5.26 -18.69 8.49
CA ILE A 161 6.23 -17.60 8.68
C ILE A 161 5.56 -16.47 9.48
N ASP A 162 6.12 -16.13 10.63
CA ASP A 162 5.63 -15.02 11.43
C ASP A 162 6.22 -13.69 10.95
N LEU A 163 5.39 -12.89 10.27
CA LEU A 163 5.77 -11.60 9.70
C LEU A 163 5.58 -10.48 10.75
N GLU A 164 6.62 -10.11 11.46
CA GLU A 164 6.59 -9.10 12.53
C GLU A 164 6.32 -7.68 12.02
N ILE A 165 6.87 -7.28 10.87
CA ILE A 165 6.70 -5.92 10.34
C ILE A 165 5.23 -5.58 10.08
N PRO A 166 4.44 -6.37 9.36
CA PRO A 166 3.01 -6.08 9.17
C PRO A 166 2.23 -5.95 10.49
N LYS A 167 2.50 -6.80 11.47
CA LYS A 167 1.89 -6.73 12.81
C LYS A 167 2.24 -5.41 13.51
N ALA A 168 3.52 -5.05 13.51
CA ALA A 168 3.99 -3.81 14.12
C ALA A 168 3.34 -2.59 13.47
N VAL A 169 3.27 -2.56 12.14
CA VAL A 169 2.64 -1.48 11.37
C VAL A 169 1.16 -1.33 11.71
N GLU A 170 0.41 -2.42 11.80
CA GLU A 170 -1.01 -2.38 12.17
C GLU A 170 -1.19 -1.86 13.59
N ARG A 171 -0.40 -2.34 14.55
CA ARG A 171 -0.43 -1.88 15.96
C ARG A 171 -0.09 -0.41 16.09
N ILE A 172 0.99 0.05 15.44
CA ILE A 172 1.41 1.46 15.47
C ILE A 172 0.31 2.35 14.89
N ASN A 173 -0.26 1.96 13.76
CA ASN A 173 -1.33 2.73 13.12
C ASN A 173 -2.59 2.79 13.98
N ALA A 174 -2.96 1.70 14.65
CA ALA A 174 -4.09 1.69 15.58
C ALA A 174 -3.88 2.65 16.78
N CYS A 175 -2.66 2.70 17.33
CA CYS A 175 -2.30 3.67 18.35
C CYS A 175 -2.34 5.10 17.81
N GLN A 176 -1.79 5.32 16.62
CA GLN A 176 -1.71 6.65 16.01
C GLN A 176 -3.09 7.28 15.74
N LYS A 177 -4.07 6.48 15.33
CA LYS A 177 -5.44 6.95 15.11
C LYS A 177 -6.12 7.50 16.35
N ARG A 178 -5.64 7.16 17.54
CA ARG A 178 -6.20 7.64 18.82
C ARG A 178 -5.53 8.92 19.32
N ILE A 179 -4.33 9.22 18.84
CA ILE A 179 -3.44 10.23 19.45
C ILE A 179 -4.05 11.64 19.47
N LEU A 180 -4.84 12.02 18.45
CA LEU A 180 -5.51 13.32 18.44
C LEU A 180 -6.60 13.39 19.52
N GLY A 181 -7.36 12.34 19.70
CA GLY A 181 -8.34 12.23 20.79
C GLY A 181 -7.67 12.32 22.17
N ASP A 182 -6.58 11.57 22.34
CA ASP A 182 -5.81 11.58 23.59
C ASP A 182 -5.25 12.98 23.91
N LYS A 183 -4.72 13.69 22.91
CA LYS A 183 -4.25 15.09 23.04
C LYS A 183 -5.38 16.05 23.43
N VAL A 184 -6.58 15.89 22.85
CA VAL A 184 -7.75 16.68 23.20
C VAL A 184 -8.15 16.42 24.67
N ILE A 185 -8.26 15.14 25.05
CA ILE A 185 -8.58 14.74 26.44
C ILE A 185 -7.56 15.34 27.41
N GLN A 186 -6.28 15.19 27.13
CA GLN A 186 -5.21 15.75 27.95
C GLN A 186 -5.30 17.29 28.05
N ARG A 187 -5.56 17.98 26.94
CA ARG A 187 -5.67 19.46 26.88
C ARG A 187 -6.76 19.98 27.81
N PHE A 188 -7.84 19.23 28.00
CA PHE A 188 -8.98 19.61 28.85
C PHE A 188 -8.97 18.92 30.22
N GLY A 189 -7.86 18.32 30.66
CA GLY A 189 -7.72 17.71 31.98
C GLY A 189 -8.58 16.47 32.22
N GLY A 190 -8.96 15.76 31.12
CA GLY A 190 -9.72 14.51 31.18
C GLY A 190 -11.24 14.67 31.13
N ASP A 191 -11.79 15.87 31.39
CA ASP A 191 -13.23 16.10 31.36
C ASP A 191 -13.65 16.90 30.12
N LEU A 192 -14.40 16.26 29.27
CA LEU A 192 -14.94 16.83 28.02
C LEU A 192 -16.42 17.20 28.13
N ARG A 193 -17.08 17.03 29.26
CA ARG A 193 -18.50 17.35 29.43
C ARG A 193 -18.78 18.81 29.13
N GLY A 194 -19.78 19.07 28.31
CA GLY A 194 -20.17 20.44 27.89
C GLY A 194 -19.18 21.09 26.91
N ARG A 195 -18.16 20.37 26.41
CA ARG A 195 -17.24 20.87 25.39
C ARG A 195 -17.78 20.55 24.00
N CYS A 196 -17.70 21.53 23.11
CA CYS A 196 -17.97 21.36 21.69
C CYS A 196 -16.62 21.31 20.94
N ILE A 197 -16.38 20.22 20.22
CA ILE A 197 -15.14 20.00 19.45
C ILE A 197 -15.53 19.87 17.98
N ALA A 198 -15.01 20.77 17.14
CA ALA A 198 -15.23 20.71 15.71
C ALA A 198 -14.14 19.84 15.05
N VAL A 199 -14.55 18.90 14.22
CA VAL A 199 -13.66 18.14 13.35
C VAL A 199 -13.72 18.73 11.95
N TRP A 200 -12.58 19.16 11.42
CA TRP A 200 -12.48 19.70 10.07
C TRP A 200 -11.92 18.65 9.11
N GLY A 201 -12.75 18.24 8.18
CA GLY A 201 -12.47 17.18 7.23
C GLY A 201 -12.83 15.80 7.78
N LEU A 202 -13.42 14.93 6.96
CA LEU A 202 -13.72 13.54 7.29
C LEU A 202 -13.20 12.61 6.21
N THR A 203 -12.92 13.15 5.02
CA THR A 203 -12.45 12.41 3.86
C THR A 203 -11.06 11.84 4.11
N PHE A 204 -10.84 10.59 3.70
CA PHE A 204 -9.56 9.87 3.79
C PHE A 204 -8.38 10.69 3.24
N LYS A 205 -8.57 11.36 2.11
CA LYS A 205 -7.60 12.28 1.50
C LYS A 205 -8.27 13.18 0.45
N PRO A 206 -7.61 14.28 0.02
CA PRO A 206 -8.14 15.14 -1.02
C PRO A 206 -8.50 14.40 -2.30
N ARG A 207 -9.58 14.81 -2.96
CA ARG A 207 -10.08 14.26 -4.23
C ARG A 207 -10.58 12.81 -4.13
N THR A 208 -11.04 12.39 -2.96
CA THR A 208 -11.71 11.11 -2.73
C THR A 208 -13.00 11.33 -1.96
N ASP A 209 -13.93 10.41 -2.08
CA ASP A 209 -15.17 10.31 -1.32
C ASP A 209 -15.10 9.20 -0.25
N ASP A 210 -13.94 8.55 -0.12
CA ASP A 210 -13.64 7.56 0.92
C ASP A 210 -13.44 8.25 2.29
N VAL A 211 -13.92 7.65 3.37
CA VAL A 211 -13.92 8.17 4.75
C VAL A 211 -13.30 7.20 5.74
#